data_baef556e23673748e23399913ca9cf96
#
_entry.id   baef556e23673748e23399913ca9cf96
#
_cell.length_a   1.000
_cell.length_b   1.000
_cell.length_c   1.000
_cell.angle_alpha   90.00
_cell.angle_beta   90.00
_cell.angle_gamma   90.00
#
_symmetry.space_group_name_H-M   'P 1'
#
loop_
_entity.id
_entity.type
_entity.pdbx_description
1 polymer ?
#
loop_
_entity_poly.entity_id
_entity_poly.type
_entity_poly.pdbx_seq_one_letter_code
_entity_poly.pdbx_strand_id
1 'polypeptide(L)'
;MRDKIKKKLNELRENSLFRVMPEISEGAGKYISVEINKGFGKTEVRKYINMASNNYLGLSEIQEIKRASADAVLELGTTSGASRIVTGNYNLYDELERVTAEFKQTEASLVFNSGYAANVAVFSALADRNTAVFSDKLNHASIIDGILLSGAKHIRYRHNDIDDLAALLEKHKDEKDKIIATDTIFSMDGDVCRLRAIVELAEAYGAMTIVDEAHASGIFGRGRGYAHEAGLEKRVDIHMGTFSKAFGSFGAYVAADRDIIDYLRNKGRSFIYSTSLPPAVVAANLAALKYVKNHHDIGYRLLDAADDIRRQLQVMGFDTGDSVTQIIPVILGTNERVLMAKEFLMEKGIYVGAIRPPTVPVNTARLRMTVRLDVLDETERILDAFRTLKAAGI
;
A
#
# COMPACT_ATOMS: atom_id res chain seq x y z
N MET A 1 -2.10 26.54 -23.50
CA MET A 1 -2.22 25.49 -22.47
C MET A 1 -3.23 24.40 -22.87
N ARG A 2 -4.49 24.74 -23.25
CA ARG A 2 -5.52 23.74 -23.65
C ARG A 2 -5.09 22.82 -24.78
N ASP A 3 -4.45 23.34 -25.86
CA ASP A 3 -3.99 22.53 -26.99
C ASP A 3 -2.86 21.58 -26.62
N LYS A 4 -1.96 22.02 -25.73
CA LYS A 4 -0.91 21.16 -25.15
C LYS A 4 -1.53 19.99 -24.35
N ILE A 5 -2.61 20.23 -23.59
CA ILE A 5 -3.32 19.19 -22.84
C ILE A 5 -3.98 18.20 -23.80
N LYS A 6 -4.70 18.70 -24.85
CA LYS A 6 -5.32 17.83 -25.87
C LYS A 6 -4.30 16.93 -26.57
N LYS A 7 -3.15 17.51 -26.97
CA LYS A 7 -2.06 16.73 -27.59
C LYS A 7 -1.58 15.61 -26.67
N LYS A 8 -1.27 15.92 -25.41
CA LYS A 8 -0.85 14.91 -24.43
C LYS A 8 -1.90 13.83 -24.18
N LEU A 9 -3.20 14.18 -24.15
CA LEU A 9 -4.28 13.20 -24.02
C LEU A 9 -4.34 12.27 -25.23
N ASN A 10 -4.13 12.77 -26.44
CA ASN A 10 -4.09 11.93 -27.63
C ASN A 10 -2.87 11.00 -27.60
N GLU A 11 -1.68 11.50 -27.25
CA GLU A 11 -0.49 10.67 -27.06
C GLU A 11 -0.72 9.53 -26.04
N LEU A 12 -1.44 9.80 -24.97
CA LEU A 12 -1.81 8.75 -23.99
C LEU A 12 -2.74 7.69 -24.60
N ARG A 13 -3.69 8.08 -25.45
CA ARG A 13 -4.59 7.13 -26.13
C ARG A 13 -3.85 6.28 -27.16
N GLU A 14 -3.03 6.91 -28.00
CA GLU A 14 -2.23 6.23 -29.04
C GLU A 14 -1.27 5.20 -28.48
N ASN A 15 -0.71 5.46 -27.29
CA ASN A 15 0.22 4.55 -26.60
C ASN A 15 -0.45 3.59 -25.61
N SER A 16 -1.77 3.45 -25.62
CA SER A 16 -2.52 2.58 -24.67
C SER A 16 -2.25 2.90 -23.20
N LEU A 17 -1.97 4.18 -22.89
CA LEU A 17 -1.68 4.67 -21.53
C LEU A 17 -2.84 5.46 -20.93
N PHE A 18 -3.88 5.77 -21.72
CA PHE A 18 -5.06 6.47 -21.21
C PHE A 18 -5.78 5.64 -20.14
N ARG A 19 -6.05 6.25 -19.00
CA ARG A 19 -6.69 5.59 -17.86
C ARG A 19 -8.16 5.93 -17.81
N VAL A 20 -8.99 4.91 -17.65
CA VAL A 20 -10.43 5.04 -17.42
C VAL A 20 -10.73 4.48 -16.02
N MET A 21 -11.52 5.19 -15.25
CA MET A 21 -12.01 4.69 -13.97
C MET A 21 -13.19 3.74 -14.21
N PRO A 22 -13.11 2.48 -13.72
CA PRO A 22 -14.26 1.58 -13.81
C PRO A 22 -15.39 2.11 -12.91
N GLU A 23 -16.62 2.00 -13.36
CA GLU A 23 -17.79 2.31 -12.55
C GLU A 23 -18.21 1.07 -11.78
N ILE A 24 -18.02 1.09 -10.46
CA ILE A 24 -18.33 -0.03 -9.56
C ILE A 24 -19.68 0.26 -8.90
N SER A 25 -20.67 -0.57 -9.17
CA SER A 25 -22.01 -0.42 -8.62
C SER A 25 -22.25 -1.19 -7.34
N GLU A 26 -21.47 -2.23 -7.06
CA GLU A 26 -21.58 -3.04 -5.84
C GLU A 26 -20.21 -3.48 -5.34
N GLY A 27 -20.02 -3.37 -4.02
CA GLY A 27 -19.08 -4.13 -3.21
C GLY A 27 -17.62 -3.67 -3.21
N ALA A 28 -17.03 -3.77 -2.01
CA ALA A 28 -15.57 -3.79 -1.80
C ALA A 28 -15.08 -5.19 -1.40
N GLY A 29 -15.99 -6.17 -1.37
CA GLY A 29 -15.75 -7.54 -0.92
C GLY A 29 -15.17 -8.46 -1.99
N LYS A 30 -15.42 -9.76 -1.79
CA LYS A 30 -15.04 -10.87 -2.68
C LYS A 30 -15.40 -10.63 -4.14
N TYR A 31 -16.59 -10.09 -4.36
CA TYR A 31 -17.09 -9.76 -5.69
C TYR A 31 -17.28 -8.27 -5.85
N ILE A 32 -17.13 -7.80 -7.09
CA ILE A 32 -17.50 -6.45 -7.51
C ILE A 32 -18.41 -6.53 -8.72
N SER A 33 -19.37 -5.60 -8.80
CA SER A 33 -20.20 -5.39 -9.97
C SER A 33 -19.71 -4.16 -10.73
N VAL A 34 -19.30 -4.36 -11.98
CA VAL A 34 -18.75 -3.31 -12.85
C VAL A 34 -19.75 -2.98 -13.93
N GLU A 35 -20.03 -1.68 -14.14
CA GLU A 35 -20.83 -1.19 -15.23
C GLU A 35 -20.00 -1.11 -16.52
N ILE A 36 -20.45 -1.81 -17.55
CA ILE A 36 -19.82 -1.85 -18.87
C ILE A 36 -20.71 -1.10 -19.86
N ASN A 37 -20.20 -0.01 -20.39
CA ASN A 37 -20.89 0.74 -21.42
C ASN A 37 -20.81 0.00 -22.76
N LYS A 38 -21.96 -0.43 -23.31
CA LYS A 38 -22.09 -1.13 -24.59
C LYS A 38 -22.36 -0.20 -25.78
N GLY A 39 -22.34 1.12 -25.55
CA GLY A 39 -22.73 2.11 -26.53
C GLY A 39 -24.26 2.28 -26.65
N PHE A 40 -24.67 3.30 -27.35
CA PHE A 40 -26.10 3.65 -27.55
C PHE A 40 -26.93 3.75 -26.27
N GLY A 41 -26.31 4.18 -25.14
CA GLY A 41 -26.98 4.33 -23.85
C GLY A 41 -27.32 3.01 -23.15
N LYS A 42 -26.78 1.89 -23.61
CA LYS A 42 -26.96 0.58 -22.95
C LYS A 42 -25.80 0.31 -22.01
N THR A 43 -26.11 0.03 -20.75
CA THR A 43 -25.18 -0.40 -19.72
C THR A 43 -25.46 -1.86 -19.36
N GLU A 44 -24.43 -2.65 -19.23
CA GLU A 44 -24.46 -4.03 -18.71
C GLU A 44 -23.70 -4.07 -17.39
N VAL A 45 -24.30 -4.58 -16.34
CA VAL A 45 -23.64 -4.82 -15.06
C VAL A 45 -23.15 -6.26 -15.02
N ARG A 46 -21.86 -6.46 -14.80
CA ARG A 46 -21.26 -7.78 -14.66
C ARG A 46 -20.55 -7.94 -13.32
N LYS A 47 -20.73 -9.09 -12.72
CA LYS A 47 -20.12 -9.48 -11.45
C LYS A 47 -18.79 -10.21 -11.69
N TYR A 48 -17.77 -9.82 -10.95
CA TYR A 48 -16.41 -10.35 -11.07
C TYR A 48 -15.83 -10.73 -9.71
N ILE A 49 -15.00 -11.77 -9.66
CA ILE A 49 -14.11 -12.04 -8.54
C ILE A 49 -13.07 -10.92 -8.49
N ASN A 50 -12.95 -10.26 -7.34
CA ASN A 50 -12.12 -9.07 -7.18
C ASN A 50 -10.69 -9.44 -6.76
N MET A 51 -9.80 -9.61 -7.75
CA MET A 51 -8.37 -9.86 -7.56
C MET A 51 -7.50 -8.59 -7.70
N ALA A 52 -8.12 -7.40 -7.64
CA ALA A 52 -7.41 -6.12 -7.76
C ALA A 52 -7.42 -5.27 -6.48
N SER A 53 -8.25 -5.62 -5.49
CA SER A 53 -8.37 -4.86 -4.25
C SER A 53 -7.22 -5.13 -3.29
N ASN A 54 -6.78 -4.08 -2.58
CA ASN A 54 -5.83 -4.20 -1.48
C ASN A 54 -6.46 -4.59 -0.13
N ASN A 55 -7.77 -4.87 -0.07
CA ASN A 55 -8.44 -5.41 1.12
C ASN A 55 -8.06 -6.89 1.33
N TYR A 56 -6.78 -7.16 1.56
CA TYR A 56 -6.16 -8.48 1.54
C TYR A 56 -6.83 -9.50 2.46
N LEU A 57 -7.24 -9.06 3.65
CA LEU A 57 -7.87 -9.91 4.67
C LEU A 57 -9.40 -9.95 4.56
N GLY A 58 -10.01 -9.18 3.64
CA GLY A 58 -11.46 -9.10 3.48
C GLY A 58 -12.17 -8.38 4.65
N LEU A 59 -11.45 -7.63 5.49
CA LEU A 59 -11.98 -7.09 6.73
C LEU A 59 -13.10 -6.05 6.54
N SER A 60 -13.20 -5.40 5.38
CA SER A 60 -14.29 -4.46 5.10
C SER A 60 -15.68 -5.11 5.17
N GLU A 61 -15.75 -6.45 5.08
CA GLU A 61 -16.99 -7.22 5.12
C GLU A 61 -17.34 -7.78 6.50
N ILE A 62 -16.45 -7.65 7.49
CA ILE A 62 -16.65 -8.16 8.84
C ILE A 62 -17.73 -7.32 9.56
N GLN A 63 -18.78 -7.98 10.05
CA GLN A 63 -19.95 -7.32 10.63
C GLN A 63 -19.61 -6.48 11.88
N GLU A 64 -18.69 -6.94 12.71
CA GLU A 64 -18.22 -6.20 13.88
C GLU A 64 -17.61 -4.85 13.49
N ILE A 65 -16.80 -4.81 12.42
CA ILE A 65 -16.16 -3.58 11.92
C ILE A 65 -17.21 -2.65 11.32
N LYS A 66 -18.14 -3.20 10.52
CA LYS A 66 -19.25 -2.43 9.93
C LYS A 66 -20.13 -1.80 11.01
N ARG A 67 -20.44 -2.58 12.08
CA ARG A 67 -21.24 -2.10 13.19
C ARG A 67 -20.55 -0.97 13.94
N ALA A 68 -19.28 -1.15 14.30
CA ALA A 68 -18.50 -0.11 14.98
C ALA A 68 -18.48 1.21 14.19
N SER A 69 -18.34 1.12 12.87
CA SER A 69 -18.39 2.29 11.97
C SER A 69 -19.76 2.96 11.99
N ALA A 70 -20.84 2.19 11.88
CA ALA A 70 -22.21 2.71 11.86
C ALA A 70 -22.61 3.34 13.18
N ASP A 71 -22.28 2.71 14.30
CA ASP A 71 -22.59 3.21 15.64
C ASP A 71 -21.88 4.56 15.89
N ALA A 72 -20.62 4.68 15.45
CA ALA A 72 -19.89 5.96 15.56
C ALA A 72 -20.51 7.10 14.73
N VAL A 73 -21.13 6.81 13.59
CA VAL A 73 -21.89 7.81 12.83
C VAL A 73 -23.12 8.28 13.62
N LEU A 74 -23.84 7.33 14.22
CA LEU A 74 -25.07 7.64 14.98
C LEU A 74 -24.77 8.44 16.26
N GLU A 75 -23.62 8.18 16.89
CA GLU A 75 -23.23 8.84 18.15
C GLU A 75 -22.55 10.19 17.91
N LEU A 76 -21.59 10.26 16.96
CA LEU A 76 -20.67 11.40 16.80
C LEU A 76 -20.88 12.18 15.50
N GLY A 77 -21.77 11.73 14.63
CA GLY A 77 -22.07 12.38 13.35
C GLY A 77 -21.13 11.95 12.20
N THR A 78 -21.31 12.57 11.03
CA THR A 78 -20.70 12.14 9.76
C THR A 78 -19.35 12.81 9.46
N THR A 79 -18.93 13.79 10.25
CA THR A 79 -17.69 14.55 9.99
C THR A 79 -17.00 14.91 11.29
N SER A 80 -15.68 15.08 11.23
CA SER A 80 -14.89 15.67 12.32
C SER A 80 -15.01 17.20 12.37
N GLY A 81 -15.41 17.85 11.27
CA GLY A 81 -15.63 19.29 11.16
C GLY A 81 -14.38 20.18 11.22
N ALA A 82 -13.22 19.66 11.63
CA ALA A 82 -11.99 20.42 11.81
C ALA A 82 -10.73 19.53 11.75
N SER A 83 -9.55 20.17 11.79
CA SER A 83 -8.29 19.44 12.01
C SER A 83 -8.18 18.94 13.46
N ARG A 84 -7.29 17.96 13.68
CA ARG A 84 -7.01 17.36 15.00
C ARG A 84 -6.63 18.40 16.07
N ILE A 85 -5.89 19.43 15.70
CA ILE A 85 -5.42 20.47 16.63
C ILE A 85 -6.47 21.54 16.95
N VAL A 86 -7.65 21.48 16.34
CA VAL A 86 -8.75 22.42 16.62
C VAL A 86 -9.84 21.70 17.41
N THR A 87 -10.84 21.12 16.73
CA THR A 87 -11.95 20.39 17.37
C THR A 87 -12.16 19.00 16.80
N GLY A 88 -11.33 18.57 15.85
CA GLY A 88 -11.46 17.28 15.18
C GLY A 88 -10.77 16.11 15.90
N ASN A 89 -10.32 16.28 17.16
CA ASN A 89 -9.70 15.22 17.95
C ASN A 89 -10.72 14.62 18.92
N TYR A 90 -11.39 13.56 18.49
CA TYR A 90 -12.29 12.79 19.35
C TYR A 90 -11.50 11.82 20.23
N ASN A 91 -12.08 11.38 21.36
CA ASN A 91 -11.54 10.36 22.26
C ASN A 91 -11.21 9.03 21.52
N LEU A 92 -11.95 8.69 20.48
CA LEU A 92 -11.66 7.54 19.61
C LEU A 92 -10.25 7.58 19.01
N TYR A 93 -9.71 8.76 18.74
CA TYR A 93 -8.34 8.90 18.24
C TYR A 93 -7.31 8.52 19.29
N ASP A 94 -7.50 8.99 20.53
CA ASP A 94 -6.57 8.68 21.62
C ASP A 94 -6.52 7.16 21.88
N GLU A 95 -7.69 6.50 21.81
CA GLU A 95 -7.76 5.05 21.93
C GLU A 95 -7.09 4.35 20.74
N LEU A 96 -7.38 4.78 19.50
CA LEU A 96 -6.78 4.19 18.29
C LEU A 96 -5.27 4.35 18.30
N GLU A 97 -4.75 5.54 18.63
CA GLU A 97 -3.31 5.81 18.67
C GLU A 97 -2.63 4.99 19.77
N ARG A 98 -3.23 4.92 20.96
CA ARG A 98 -2.71 4.08 22.05
C ARG A 98 -2.68 2.58 21.66
N VAL A 99 -3.78 2.05 21.13
CA VAL A 99 -3.86 0.63 20.71
C VAL A 99 -2.90 0.34 19.54
N THR A 100 -2.71 1.29 18.62
CA THR A 100 -1.74 1.17 17.54
C THR A 100 -0.31 1.14 18.05
N ALA A 101 0.06 2.03 18.98
CA ALA A 101 1.38 2.05 19.61
C ALA A 101 1.67 0.73 20.35
N GLU A 102 0.72 0.24 21.15
CA GLU A 102 0.82 -1.06 21.83
C GLU A 102 0.99 -2.21 20.83
N PHE A 103 0.20 -2.23 19.77
CA PHE A 103 0.26 -3.26 18.73
C PHE A 103 1.60 -3.24 18.01
N LYS A 104 2.12 -2.05 17.69
CA LYS A 104 3.42 -1.85 17.05
C LYS A 104 4.60 -1.93 18.02
N GLN A 105 4.34 -2.06 19.33
CA GLN A 105 5.35 -2.08 20.39
C GLN A 105 6.28 -0.85 20.35
N THR A 106 5.71 0.32 20.08
CA THR A 106 6.38 1.63 20.10
C THR A 106 5.85 2.48 21.24
N GLU A 107 6.52 3.57 21.58
CA GLU A 107 6.12 4.46 22.68
C GLU A 107 4.84 5.26 22.37
N ALA A 108 4.66 5.62 21.08
CA ALA A 108 3.53 6.41 20.63
C ALA A 108 3.17 6.13 19.16
N SER A 109 1.99 6.60 18.75
CA SER A 109 1.61 6.64 17.35
C SER A 109 0.79 7.88 17.03
N LEU A 110 0.68 8.22 15.75
CA LEU A 110 -0.10 9.34 15.23
C LEU A 110 -0.88 8.90 14.00
N VAL A 111 -2.18 9.15 13.99
CA VAL A 111 -3.08 8.78 12.89
C VAL A 111 -3.18 9.89 11.86
N PHE A 112 -3.12 9.52 10.58
CA PHE A 112 -3.18 10.39 9.40
C PHE A 112 -4.34 10.02 8.49
N ASN A 113 -4.77 10.95 7.65
CA ASN A 113 -5.86 10.74 6.69
C ASN A 113 -5.54 9.69 5.60
N SER A 114 -4.27 9.49 5.28
CA SER A 114 -3.83 8.50 4.30
C SER A 114 -2.35 8.17 4.48
N GLY A 115 -1.87 7.05 3.92
CA GLY A 115 -0.44 6.74 3.86
C GLY A 115 0.37 7.80 3.10
N TYR A 116 -0.24 8.37 2.06
CA TYR A 116 0.37 9.48 1.33
C TYR A 116 0.63 10.68 2.25
N ALA A 117 -0.40 11.10 3.01
CA ALA A 117 -0.27 12.20 3.96
C ALA A 117 0.73 11.90 5.09
N ALA A 118 0.78 10.65 5.56
CA ALA A 118 1.73 10.21 6.58
C ALA A 118 3.19 10.33 6.09
N ASN A 119 3.51 9.77 4.92
CA ASN A 119 4.85 9.88 4.34
C ASN A 119 5.25 11.33 4.07
N VAL A 120 4.36 12.14 3.48
CA VAL A 120 4.63 13.57 3.28
C VAL A 120 4.91 14.29 4.60
N ALA A 121 4.14 14.00 5.68
CA ALA A 121 4.38 14.60 6.99
C ALA A 121 5.76 14.20 7.56
N VAL A 122 6.07 12.90 7.52
CA VAL A 122 7.32 12.34 8.08
C VAL A 122 8.52 13.01 7.43
N PHE A 123 8.65 12.94 6.10
CA PHE A 123 9.82 13.47 5.42
C PHE A 123 9.88 14.99 5.46
N SER A 124 8.77 15.70 5.26
CA SER A 124 8.76 17.17 5.29
C SER A 124 8.95 17.78 6.68
N ALA A 125 8.74 17.00 7.75
CA ALA A 125 9.00 17.46 9.12
C ALA A 125 10.41 17.11 9.60
N LEU A 126 10.91 15.91 9.28
CA LEU A 126 12.16 15.38 9.84
C LEU A 126 13.40 15.68 8.98
N ALA A 127 13.21 15.94 7.69
CA ALA A 127 14.30 16.21 6.78
C ALA A 127 14.29 17.67 6.30
N ASP A 128 15.46 18.20 5.99
CA ASP A 128 15.68 19.52 5.41
C ASP A 128 16.85 19.49 4.42
N ARG A 129 17.27 20.67 3.92
CA ARG A 129 18.39 20.81 2.96
C ARG A 129 19.73 20.26 3.46
N ASN A 130 19.88 20.03 4.75
CA ASN A 130 21.11 19.49 5.35
C ASN A 130 21.01 17.97 5.57
N THR A 131 19.87 17.38 5.27
CA THR A 131 19.62 15.95 5.44
C THR A 131 19.85 15.20 4.13
N ALA A 132 20.59 14.10 4.18
CA ALA A 132 20.73 13.15 3.08
C ALA A 132 19.73 12.00 3.27
N VAL A 133 18.79 11.85 2.33
CA VAL A 133 17.80 10.76 2.36
C VAL A 133 18.11 9.74 1.28
N PHE A 134 18.48 8.54 1.71
CA PHE A 134 18.75 7.38 0.85
C PHE A 134 17.45 6.60 0.67
N SER A 135 16.98 6.49 -0.58
CA SER A 135 15.67 5.95 -0.91
C SER A 135 15.79 4.87 -1.97
N ASP A 136 15.13 3.72 -1.76
CA ASP A 136 15.03 2.70 -2.80
C ASP A 136 14.36 3.28 -4.06
N LYS A 137 14.85 2.86 -5.22
CA LYS A 137 14.38 3.35 -6.52
C LYS A 137 12.90 3.07 -6.76
N LEU A 138 12.34 2.01 -6.17
CA LEU A 138 10.95 1.60 -6.32
C LEU A 138 10.04 2.01 -5.16
N ASN A 139 10.54 2.80 -4.22
CA ASN A 139 9.72 3.34 -3.13
C ASN A 139 8.47 4.04 -3.66
N HIS A 140 7.41 3.98 -2.86
CA HIS A 140 6.13 4.60 -3.17
C HIS A 140 6.27 6.11 -3.43
N ALA A 141 5.48 6.63 -4.37
CA ALA A 141 5.52 8.05 -4.78
C ALA A 141 5.41 9.03 -3.62
N SER A 142 4.66 8.70 -2.57
CA SER A 142 4.51 9.57 -1.39
C SER A 142 5.80 9.77 -0.61
N ILE A 143 6.69 8.78 -0.58
CA ILE A 143 8.04 8.88 0.00
C ILE A 143 8.85 9.88 -0.82
N ILE A 144 8.87 9.69 -2.14
CA ILE A 144 9.58 10.57 -3.07
C ILE A 144 9.09 12.02 -2.95
N ASP A 145 7.77 12.22 -2.96
CA ASP A 145 7.16 13.55 -2.86
C ASP A 145 7.43 14.20 -1.50
N GLY A 146 7.41 13.41 -0.41
CA GLY A 146 7.77 13.87 0.92
C GLY A 146 9.22 14.35 1.00
N ILE A 147 10.16 13.60 0.43
CA ILE A 147 11.58 13.96 0.34
C ILE A 147 11.76 15.24 -0.48
N LEU A 148 11.11 15.34 -1.64
CA LEU A 148 11.20 16.54 -2.48
C LEU A 148 10.64 17.79 -1.77
N LEU A 149 9.52 17.65 -1.04
CA LEU A 149 8.93 18.76 -0.28
C LEU A 149 9.79 19.20 0.90
N SER A 150 10.58 18.33 1.49
CA SER A 150 11.51 18.69 2.57
C SER A 150 12.69 19.54 2.09
N GLY A 151 13.00 19.48 0.80
CA GLY A 151 14.21 20.07 0.23
C GLY A 151 15.50 19.29 0.54
N ALA A 152 15.39 18.09 1.10
CA ALA A 152 16.51 17.22 1.42
C ALA A 152 17.29 16.76 0.17
N LYS A 153 18.53 16.36 0.36
CA LYS A 153 19.34 15.72 -0.66
C LYS A 153 18.81 14.31 -0.93
N HIS A 154 18.08 14.13 -2.03
CA HIS A 154 17.48 12.85 -2.41
C HIS A 154 18.49 11.97 -3.14
N ILE A 155 18.94 10.90 -2.50
CA ILE A 155 19.92 9.93 -3.01
C ILE A 155 19.20 8.62 -3.24
N ARG A 156 19.05 8.21 -4.51
CA ARG A 156 18.34 6.99 -4.89
C ARG A 156 19.32 5.84 -5.09
N TYR A 157 19.14 4.73 -4.39
CA TYR A 157 19.88 3.50 -4.63
C TYR A 157 19.08 2.52 -5.49
N ARG A 158 19.79 1.63 -6.18
CA ARG A 158 19.16 0.58 -7.01
C ARG A 158 18.32 -0.33 -6.13
N HIS A 159 17.17 -0.74 -6.68
CA HIS A 159 16.19 -1.55 -5.97
C HIS A 159 16.81 -2.79 -5.32
N ASN A 160 16.60 -2.93 -4.01
CA ASN A 160 17.11 -4.01 -3.16
C ASN A 160 18.64 -4.26 -3.26
N ASP A 161 19.42 -3.31 -3.76
CA ASP A 161 20.87 -3.41 -3.94
C ASP A 161 21.60 -2.82 -2.74
N ILE A 162 21.99 -3.70 -1.81
CA ILE A 162 22.66 -3.32 -0.57
C ILE A 162 24.08 -2.80 -0.82
N ASP A 163 24.77 -3.31 -1.84
CA ASP A 163 26.11 -2.87 -2.18
C ASP A 163 26.07 -1.43 -2.73
N ASP A 164 25.07 -1.11 -3.54
CA ASP A 164 24.85 0.25 -4.03
C ASP A 164 24.49 1.21 -2.89
N LEU A 165 23.65 0.79 -1.96
CA LEU A 165 23.32 1.57 -0.76
C LEU A 165 24.56 1.83 0.08
N ALA A 166 25.38 0.81 0.34
CA ALA A 166 26.62 0.93 1.11
C ALA A 166 27.63 1.89 0.44
N ALA A 167 27.81 1.76 -0.88
CA ALA A 167 28.70 2.67 -1.63
C ALA A 167 28.21 4.13 -1.58
N LEU A 168 26.89 4.35 -1.65
CA LEU A 168 26.32 5.69 -1.53
C LEU A 168 26.43 6.24 -0.11
N LEU A 169 26.25 5.44 0.92
CA LEU A 169 26.45 5.85 2.32
C LEU A 169 27.90 6.23 2.57
N GLU A 170 28.88 5.44 2.09
CA GLU A 170 30.31 5.77 2.20
C GLU A 170 30.65 7.07 1.48
N LYS A 171 30.11 7.28 0.27
CA LYS A 171 30.30 8.52 -0.51
C LYS A 171 29.75 9.76 0.23
N HIS A 172 28.73 9.59 1.04
CA HIS A 172 28.04 10.65 1.77
C HIS A 172 28.19 10.53 3.29
N LYS A 173 29.25 9.87 3.77
CA LYS A 173 29.46 9.61 5.20
C LYS A 173 29.57 10.90 6.04
N ASP A 174 30.09 11.98 5.45
CA ASP A 174 30.28 13.27 6.11
C ASP A 174 28.99 14.09 6.25
N GLU A 175 27.88 13.66 5.62
CA GLU A 175 26.57 14.28 5.86
C GLU A 175 26.16 14.07 7.32
N LYS A 176 25.74 15.16 7.99
CA LYS A 176 25.45 15.12 9.42
C LYS A 176 24.18 14.33 9.71
N ASP A 177 23.11 14.63 8.97
CA ASP A 177 21.81 14.02 9.17
C ASP A 177 21.50 13.09 7.98
N LYS A 178 21.29 11.81 8.28
CA LYS A 178 21.05 10.77 7.29
C LYS A 178 19.77 10.01 7.59
N ILE A 179 18.98 9.72 6.55
CA ILE A 179 17.79 8.89 6.63
C ILE A 179 17.89 7.81 5.56
N ILE A 180 17.58 6.55 5.91
CA ILE A 180 17.35 5.48 4.93
C ILE A 180 15.86 5.17 4.94
N ALA A 181 15.23 5.24 3.75
CA ALA A 181 13.80 5.02 3.58
C ALA A 181 13.52 3.88 2.59
N THR A 182 12.64 2.96 2.96
CA THR A 182 12.22 1.87 2.09
C THR A 182 10.77 1.44 2.34
N ASP A 183 10.07 1.02 1.26
CA ASP A 183 8.93 0.13 1.40
C ASP A 183 9.42 -1.23 1.90
N THR A 184 8.71 -1.86 2.83
CA THR A 184 9.05 -3.22 3.27
C THR A 184 8.57 -4.28 2.28
N ILE A 185 7.46 -3.99 1.60
CA ILE A 185 6.89 -4.80 0.51
C ILE A 185 6.55 -3.87 -0.65
N PHE A 186 7.14 -4.13 -1.81
CA PHE A 186 6.96 -3.28 -2.98
C PHE A 186 5.65 -3.58 -3.70
N SER A 187 4.86 -2.54 -3.89
CA SER A 187 3.45 -2.65 -4.28
C SER A 187 3.19 -3.23 -5.67
N MET A 188 4.17 -3.15 -6.58
CA MET A 188 4.01 -3.61 -7.97
C MET A 188 4.70 -4.94 -8.24
N ASP A 189 5.66 -5.30 -7.42
CA ASP A 189 6.51 -6.47 -7.60
C ASP A 189 6.20 -7.58 -6.58
N GLY A 190 5.67 -7.22 -5.40
CA GLY A 190 5.33 -8.18 -4.35
C GLY A 190 6.55 -8.80 -3.69
N ASP A 191 7.72 -8.26 -3.92
CA ASP A 191 8.97 -8.63 -3.26
C ASP A 191 9.16 -7.88 -1.94
N VAL A 192 10.18 -8.25 -1.20
CA VAL A 192 10.45 -7.80 0.16
C VAL A 192 11.81 -7.11 0.23
N CYS A 193 11.92 -6.01 0.97
CA CYS A 193 13.18 -5.32 1.19
C CYS A 193 14.17 -6.17 2.02
N ARG A 194 15.47 -5.96 1.81
CA ARG A 194 16.54 -6.58 2.61
C ARG A 194 16.73 -5.85 3.95
N LEU A 195 15.66 -5.80 4.77
CA LEU A 195 15.55 -4.92 5.94
C LEU A 195 16.70 -5.09 6.93
N ARG A 196 17.18 -6.33 7.19
CA ARG A 196 18.30 -6.57 8.11
C ARG A 196 19.56 -5.83 7.67
N ALA A 197 19.95 -5.96 6.42
CA ALA A 197 21.12 -5.29 5.88
C ALA A 197 20.96 -3.76 5.86
N ILE A 198 19.75 -3.27 5.57
CA ILE A 198 19.43 -1.84 5.61
C ILE A 198 19.62 -1.29 7.03
N VAL A 199 19.09 -1.97 8.05
CA VAL A 199 19.22 -1.54 9.46
C VAL A 199 20.67 -1.60 9.93
N GLU A 200 21.42 -2.65 9.57
CA GLU A 200 22.86 -2.77 9.90
C GLU A 200 23.68 -1.62 9.28
N LEU A 201 23.40 -1.25 8.04
CA LEU A 201 24.03 -0.09 7.40
C LEU A 201 23.60 1.22 8.07
N ALA A 202 22.31 1.37 8.42
CA ALA A 202 21.82 2.56 9.10
C ALA A 202 22.55 2.80 10.41
N GLU A 203 22.71 1.77 11.24
CA GLU A 203 23.46 1.83 12.50
C GLU A 203 24.94 2.16 12.28
N ALA A 204 25.57 1.52 11.28
CA ALA A 204 26.99 1.73 10.98
C ALA A 204 27.29 3.16 10.53
N TYR A 205 26.37 3.81 9.84
CA TYR A 205 26.52 5.16 9.31
C TYR A 205 25.78 6.24 10.11
N GLY A 206 25.12 5.88 11.22
CA GLY A 206 24.36 6.80 12.07
C GLY A 206 23.18 7.42 11.33
N ALA A 207 22.47 6.63 10.53
CA ALA A 207 21.28 7.04 9.78
C ALA A 207 20.00 6.59 10.50
N MET A 208 18.96 7.44 10.47
CA MET A 208 17.62 7.06 10.90
C MET A 208 16.97 6.14 9.87
N THR A 209 16.23 5.11 10.32
CA THR A 209 15.53 4.17 9.46
C THR A 209 14.03 4.47 9.44
N ILE A 210 13.45 4.66 8.26
CA ILE A 210 12.02 4.85 8.05
C ILE A 210 11.51 3.76 7.12
N VAL A 211 10.54 2.96 7.59
CA VAL A 211 9.93 1.91 6.78
C VAL A 211 8.46 2.18 6.51
N ASP A 212 8.07 2.00 5.24
CA ASP A 212 6.67 1.94 4.82
C ASP A 212 6.20 0.48 4.83
N GLU A 213 5.35 0.15 5.77
CA GLU A 213 4.76 -1.18 5.95
C GLU A 213 3.32 -1.26 5.43
N ALA A 214 2.91 -0.37 4.52
CA ALA A 214 1.53 -0.29 4.04
C ALA A 214 1.01 -1.61 3.44
N HIS A 215 1.88 -2.43 2.85
CA HIS A 215 1.54 -3.75 2.31
C HIS A 215 1.86 -4.92 3.26
N ALA A 216 2.53 -4.66 4.38
CA ALA A 216 2.88 -5.64 5.40
C ALA A 216 1.98 -5.60 6.63
N SER A 217 1.52 -4.40 7.02
CA SER A 217 0.63 -4.20 8.17
C SER A 217 -0.67 -4.98 8.00
N GLY A 218 -1.09 -5.68 9.06
CA GLY A 218 -2.22 -6.60 9.07
C GLY A 218 -1.86 -8.03 8.64
N ILE A 219 -0.69 -8.29 8.05
CA ILE A 219 -0.32 -9.57 7.44
C ILE A 219 0.91 -10.18 8.14
N PHE A 220 2.08 -9.56 8.00
CA PHE A 220 3.35 -10.06 8.53
C PHE A 220 3.50 -9.79 10.02
N GLY A 221 4.36 -10.57 10.71
CA GLY A 221 4.68 -10.38 12.12
C GLY A 221 3.43 -10.46 13.02
N ARG A 222 2.56 -11.42 12.76
CA ARG A 222 1.24 -11.55 13.41
C ARG A 222 0.37 -10.30 13.22
N GLY A 223 0.41 -9.72 12.03
CA GLY A 223 -0.29 -8.49 11.65
C GLY A 223 0.44 -7.19 12.00
N ARG A 224 1.54 -7.24 12.74
CA ARG A 224 2.28 -6.04 13.18
C ARG A 224 3.13 -5.40 12.09
N GLY A 225 3.49 -6.15 11.04
CA GLY A 225 4.29 -5.69 9.93
C GLY A 225 5.59 -6.48 9.73
N TYR A 226 6.32 -6.16 8.67
CA TYR A 226 7.51 -6.92 8.27
C TYR A 226 8.70 -6.72 9.21
N ALA A 227 8.86 -5.54 9.80
CA ALA A 227 9.91 -5.32 10.80
C ALA A 227 9.76 -6.28 12.00
N HIS A 228 8.55 -6.57 12.44
CA HIS A 228 8.26 -7.57 13.48
C HIS A 228 8.49 -9.01 12.99
N GLU A 229 8.15 -9.32 11.74
CA GLU A 229 8.45 -10.62 11.13
C GLU A 229 9.96 -10.90 11.12
N ALA A 230 10.75 -9.89 10.82
CA ALA A 230 12.20 -9.96 10.78
C ALA A 230 12.88 -9.89 12.18
N GLY A 231 12.13 -9.61 13.26
CA GLY A 231 12.66 -9.36 14.61
C GLY A 231 13.53 -8.09 14.69
N LEU A 232 13.15 -7.06 13.92
CA LEU A 232 13.91 -5.81 13.81
C LEU A 232 13.10 -4.58 14.25
N GLU A 233 11.90 -4.79 14.84
CA GLU A 233 10.99 -3.71 15.20
C GLU A 233 11.58 -2.67 16.15
N LYS A 234 12.55 -3.06 16.98
CA LYS A 234 13.24 -2.16 17.91
C LYS A 234 14.45 -1.44 17.31
N ARG A 235 14.84 -1.83 16.10
CA ARG A 235 15.99 -1.27 15.37
C ARG A 235 15.55 -0.38 14.20
N VAL A 236 14.26 -0.25 13.99
CA VAL A 236 13.63 0.67 13.03
C VAL A 236 13.09 1.86 13.80
N ASP A 237 13.46 3.08 13.43
CA ASP A 237 13.09 4.30 14.17
C ASP A 237 11.64 4.70 13.91
N ILE A 238 11.16 4.55 12.65
CA ILE A 238 9.82 4.98 12.27
C ILE A 238 9.14 3.91 11.43
N HIS A 239 7.97 3.46 11.90
CA HIS A 239 7.08 2.56 11.21
C HIS A 239 5.87 3.32 10.67
N MET A 240 5.74 3.44 9.36
CA MET A 240 4.51 3.89 8.73
C MET A 240 3.67 2.69 8.30
N GLY A 241 2.38 2.71 8.57
CA GLY A 241 1.44 1.70 8.11
C GLY A 241 0.11 2.32 7.71
N THR A 242 -0.75 1.54 7.05
CA THR A 242 -2.05 2.03 6.59
C THR A 242 -3.20 1.14 7.04
N PHE A 243 -4.34 1.76 7.36
CA PHE A 243 -5.62 1.07 7.56
C PHE A 243 -6.38 0.82 6.24
N SER A 244 -5.92 1.38 5.13
CA SER A 244 -6.64 1.36 3.85
C SER A 244 -6.46 0.08 3.02
N LYS A 245 -5.69 -0.89 3.51
CA LYS A 245 -5.40 -2.14 2.80
C LYS A 245 -5.86 -3.35 3.59
N ALA A 246 -4.97 -4.10 4.22
CA ALA A 246 -5.33 -5.31 4.96
C ALA A 246 -6.38 -5.08 6.07
N PHE A 247 -6.37 -3.93 6.72
CA PHE A 247 -7.37 -3.56 7.72
C PHE A 247 -8.75 -3.21 7.14
N GLY A 248 -8.91 -3.11 5.83
CA GLY A 248 -10.21 -2.94 5.15
C GLY A 248 -10.94 -1.63 5.44
N SER A 249 -10.23 -0.58 5.86
CA SER A 249 -10.80 0.72 6.24
C SER A 249 -10.13 1.88 5.45
N PHE A 250 -9.79 2.99 6.11
CA PHE A 250 -9.13 4.14 5.49
C PHE A 250 -8.22 4.88 6.48
N GLY A 251 -7.20 5.58 5.97
CA GLY A 251 -6.23 6.31 6.80
C GLY A 251 -4.93 5.52 7.00
N ALA A 252 -4.05 6.10 7.82
CA ALA A 252 -2.74 5.55 8.09
C ALA A 252 -2.27 5.93 9.50
N TYR A 253 -1.15 5.37 9.91
CA TYR A 253 -0.48 5.72 11.15
C TYR A 253 1.03 5.80 10.95
N VAL A 254 1.66 6.57 11.82
CA VAL A 254 3.10 6.53 12.07
C VAL A 254 3.27 6.10 13.52
N ALA A 255 4.15 5.12 13.77
CA ALA A 255 4.46 4.61 15.10
C ALA A 255 5.98 4.70 15.33
N ALA A 256 6.39 5.31 16.44
CA ALA A 256 7.77 5.64 16.76
C ALA A 256 7.92 5.98 18.24
N ASP A 257 9.10 6.45 18.63
CA ASP A 257 9.36 7.07 19.93
C ASP A 257 8.48 8.32 20.11
N ARG A 258 8.17 8.64 21.36
CA ARG A 258 7.25 9.74 21.73
C ARG A 258 7.71 11.10 21.20
N ASP A 259 8.99 11.39 21.28
CA ASP A 259 9.54 12.67 20.83
C ASP A 259 9.35 12.87 19.31
N ILE A 260 9.52 11.80 18.53
CA ILE A 260 9.26 11.81 17.08
C ILE A 260 7.79 12.08 16.81
N ILE A 261 6.88 11.39 17.50
CA ILE A 261 5.44 11.55 17.34
C ILE A 261 4.98 12.96 17.74
N ASP A 262 5.49 13.48 18.85
CA ASP A 262 5.17 14.82 19.30
C ASP A 262 5.73 15.89 18.33
N TYR A 263 6.91 15.64 17.76
CA TYR A 263 7.47 16.51 16.72
C TYR A 263 6.61 16.50 15.44
N LEU A 264 6.18 15.32 14.97
CA LEU A 264 5.29 15.20 13.81
C LEU A 264 3.95 15.89 14.05
N ARG A 265 3.37 15.78 15.25
CA ARG A 265 2.13 16.48 15.65
C ARG A 265 2.26 18.00 15.53
N ASN A 266 3.44 18.55 15.81
CA ASN A 266 3.72 19.98 15.82
C ASN A 266 4.30 20.52 14.50
N LYS A 267 4.84 19.68 13.63
CA LYS A 267 5.53 20.10 12.39
C LYS A 267 4.98 19.45 11.11
N GLY A 268 4.29 18.31 11.22
CA GLY A 268 3.75 17.60 10.06
C GLY A 268 2.63 18.38 9.36
N ARG A 269 2.95 19.07 8.28
CA ARG A 269 2.01 19.98 7.60
C ARG A 269 0.76 19.27 7.09
N SER A 270 0.87 18.08 6.53
CA SER A 270 -0.27 17.28 6.07
C SER A 270 -1.16 16.77 7.21
N PHE A 271 -0.68 16.77 8.46
CA PHE A 271 -1.46 16.53 9.67
C PHE A 271 -2.15 17.82 10.15
N ILE A 272 -1.38 18.88 10.32
CA ILE A 272 -1.85 20.14 10.91
C ILE A 272 -2.95 20.80 10.07
N TYR A 273 -2.76 20.83 8.75
CA TYR A 273 -3.60 21.58 7.82
C TYR A 273 -4.66 20.71 7.09
N SER A 274 -4.95 19.52 7.62
CA SER A 274 -6.00 18.64 7.11
C SER A 274 -7.14 18.50 8.09
N THR A 275 -8.39 18.56 7.59
CA THR A 275 -9.54 18.07 8.35
C THR A 275 -9.33 16.60 8.67
N SER A 276 -9.60 16.18 9.91
CA SER A 276 -9.36 14.83 10.37
C SER A 276 -10.37 13.83 9.81
N LEU A 277 -10.08 12.53 9.93
CA LEU A 277 -10.97 11.44 9.52
C LEU A 277 -12.32 11.54 10.26
N PRO A 278 -13.43 11.20 9.62
CA PRO A 278 -14.73 11.13 10.28
C PRO A 278 -14.76 10.00 11.32
N PRO A 279 -15.61 10.11 12.36
CA PRO A 279 -15.69 9.13 13.46
C PRO A 279 -15.90 7.69 12.98
N ALA A 280 -16.72 7.49 11.96
CA ALA A 280 -16.96 6.19 11.33
C ALA A 280 -15.69 5.45 10.93
N VAL A 281 -14.75 6.18 10.34
CA VAL A 281 -13.48 5.61 9.88
C VAL A 281 -12.57 5.30 11.06
N VAL A 282 -12.50 6.18 12.06
CA VAL A 282 -11.67 5.95 13.25
C VAL A 282 -12.15 4.73 14.04
N ALA A 283 -13.47 4.57 14.20
CA ALA A 283 -14.08 3.42 14.85
C ALA A 283 -13.83 2.12 14.06
N ALA A 284 -13.97 2.16 12.72
CA ALA A 284 -13.65 1.02 11.86
C ALA A 284 -12.17 0.61 11.98
N ASN A 285 -11.24 1.58 12.01
CA ASN A 285 -9.81 1.33 12.19
C ASN A 285 -9.52 0.63 13.52
N LEU A 286 -10.13 1.11 14.60
CA LEU A 286 -9.96 0.54 15.94
C LEU A 286 -10.50 -0.90 16.02
N ALA A 287 -11.69 -1.12 15.45
CA ALA A 287 -12.29 -2.47 15.40
C ALA A 287 -11.45 -3.43 14.53
N ALA A 288 -10.97 -2.98 13.37
CA ALA A 288 -10.13 -3.78 12.49
C ALA A 288 -8.78 -4.13 13.14
N LEU A 289 -8.16 -3.18 13.84
CA LEU A 289 -6.91 -3.42 14.54
C LEU A 289 -7.11 -4.44 15.69
N LYS A 290 -8.18 -4.30 16.49
CA LYS A 290 -8.56 -5.26 17.54
C LYS A 290 -8.85 -6.66 16.94
N TYR A 291 -9.51 -6.71 15.79
CA TYR A 291 -9.80 -7.96 15.08
C TYR A 291 -8.50 -8.67 14.67
N VAL A 292 -7.57 -7.99 14.02
CA VAL A 292 -6.27 -8.58 13.62
C VAL A 292 -5.46 -9.02 14.84
N LYS A 293 -5.46 -8.24 15.91
CA LYS A 293 -4.78 -8.60 17.18
C LYS A 293 -5.31 -9.90 17.75
N ASN A 294 -6.61 -10.16 17.64
CA ASN A 294 -7.27 -11.38 18.15
C ASN A 294 -7.20 -12.57 17.18
N HIS A 295 -6.90 -12.32 15.89
CA HIS A 295 -6.81 -13.33 14.84
C HIS A 295 -5.44 -13.26 14.15
N HIS A 296 -4.38 -13.37 14.92
CA HIS A 296 -3.00 -13.11 14.49
C HIS A 296 -2.43 -14.10 13.48
N ASP A 297 -3.12 -15.20 13.18
CA ASP A 297 -2.76 -16.22 12.19
C ASP A 297 -3.30 -15.93 10.78
N ILE A 298 -4.28 -15.03 10.64
CA ILE A 298 -4.96 -14.79 9.35
C ILE A 298 -4.01 -14.28 8.25
N GLY A 299 -2.97 -13.54 8.63
CA GLY A 299 -1.94 -13.09 7.69
C GLY A 299 -1.14 -14.25 7.11
N TYR A 300 -0.74 -15.22 7.92
CA TYR A 300 0.00 -16.40 7.47
C TYR A 300 -0.85 -17.29 6.56
N ARG A 301 -2.13 -17.49 6.87
CA ARG A 301 -3.08 -18.19 5.99
C ARG A 301 -3.18 -17.55 4.61
N LEU A 302 -3.16 -16.22 4.56
CA LEU A 302 -3.14 -15.48 3.30
C LEU A 302 -1.84 -15.72 2.53
N LEU A 303 -0.69 -15.67 3.21
CA LEU A 303 0.63 -15.86 2.59
C LEU A 303 0.81 -17.28 2.06
N ASP A 304 0.38 -18.29 2.80
CA ASP A 304 0.40 -19.70 2.37
C ASP A 304 -0.43 -19.89 1.09
N ALA A 305 -1.65 -19.35 1.07
CA ALA A 305 -2.50 -19.42 -0.12
C ALA A 305 -1.91 -18.66 -1.33
N ALA A 306 -1.28 -17.50 -1.08
CA ALA A 306 -0.61 -16.74 -2.12
C ALA A 306 0.59 -17.48 -2.68
N ASP A 307 1.34 -18.18 -1.84
CA ASP A 307 2.45 -19.03 -2.26
C ASP A 307 2.00 -20.19 -3.16
N ASP A 308 0.92 -20.86 -2.78
CA ASP A 308 0.33 -21.95 -3.58
C ASP A 308 -0.14 -21.45 -4.96
N ILE A 309 -0.85 -20.34 -5.02
CA ILE A 309 -1.32 -19.73 -6.27
C ILE A 309 -0.12 -19.32 -7.15
N ARG A 310 0.88 -18.67 -6.57
CA ARG A 310 2.09 -18.24 -7.28
C ARG A 310 2.83 -19.41 -7.89
N ARG A 311 3.07 -20.48 -7.11
CA ARG A 311 3.72 -21.71 -7.62
C ARG A 311 2.95 -22.33 -8.78
N GLN A 312 1.62 -22.37 -8.72
CA GLN A 312 0.81 -22.89 -9.82
C GLN A 312 0.91 -22.03 -11.07
N LEU A 313 0.92 -20.69 -10.96
CA LEU A 313 1.16 -19.79 -12.09
C LEU A 313 2.54 -19.98 -12.70
N GLN A 314 3.57 -20.17 -11.88
CA GLN A 314 4.94 -20.47 -12.35
C GLN A 314 5.01 -21.81 -13.08
N VAL A 315 4.34 -22.86 -12.60
CA VAL A 315 4.23 -24.16 -13.29
C VAL A 315 3.53 -24.03 -14.65
N MET A 316 2.56 -23.12 -14.78
CA MET A 316 1.92 -22.78 -16.06
C MET A 316 2.86 -21.98 -16.98
N GLY A 317 4.05 -21.56 -16.51
CA GLY A 317 5.03 -20.79 -17.26
C GLY A 317 4.74 -19.28 -17.30
N PHE A 318 4.06 -18.75 -16.30
CA PHE A 318 3.95 -17.29 -16.11
C PHE A 318 5.14 -16.75 -15.32
N ASP A 319 5.63 -15.60 -15.72
CA ASP A 319 6.65 -14.85 -14.99
C ASP A 319 5.99 -14.04 -13.87
N THR A 320 6.29 -14.38 -12.61
CA THR A 320 5.79 -13.71 -11.41
C THR A 320 6.84 -12.82 -10.74
N GLY A 321 7.97 -12.57 -11.40
CA GLY A 321 9.10 -11.83 -10.84
C GLY A 321 9.59 -12.43 -9.53
N ASP A 322 10.10 -11.57 -8.65
CA ASP A 322 10.64 -11.94 -7.33
C ASP A 322 9.56 -11.90 -6.22
N SER A 323 8.28 -11.98 -6.59
CA SER A 323 7.18 -11.93 -5.63
C SER A 323 7.25 -13.09 -4.64
N VAL A 324 7.08 -12.78 -3.36
CA VAL A 324 7.01 -13.75 -2.24
C VAL A 324 5.85 -13.42 -1.28
N THR A 325 4.93 -12.54 -1.68
CA THR A 325 3.85 -12.02 -0.84
C THR A 325 2.47 -12.25 -1.45
N GLN A 326 1.44 -11.65 -0.87
CA GLN A 326 0.05 -11.66 -1.37
C GLN A 326 -0.14 -10.87 -2.68
N ILE A 327 0.87 -10.17 -3.14
CA ILE A 327 0.86 -9.43 -4.41
C ILE A 327 1.61 -10.27 -5.43
N ILE A 328 0.92 -10.74 -6.46
CA ILE A 328 1.50 -11.57 -7.50
C ILE A 328 1.42 -10.83 -8.84
N PRO A 329 2.54 -10.30 -9.33
CA PRO A 329 2.60 -9.79 -10.69
C PRO A 329 2.58 -10.97 -11.69
N VAL A 330 1.94 -10.78 -12.84
CA VAL A 330 2.11 -11.65 -14.01
C VAL A 330 2.66 -10.78 -15.12
N ILE A 331 3.97 -10.87 -15.36
CA ILE A 331 4.70 -9.99 -16.27
C ILE A 331 4.44 -10.44 -17.72
N LEU A 332 3.87 -9.56 -18.53
CA LEU A 332 3.49 -9.84 -19.92
C LEU A 332 4.26 -8.97 -20.94
N GLY A 333 4.99 -7.97 -20.47
CA GLY A 333 5.87 -7.13 -21.26
C GLY A 333 5.17 -5.89 -21.85
N THR A 334 4.34 -6.04 -22.88
CA THR A 334 3.74 -4.88 -23.57
C THR A 334 2.39 -4.44 -22.98
N ASN A 335 2.02 -3.19 -23.22
CA ASN A 335 0.74 -2.62 -22.78
C ASN A 335 -0.44 -3.37 -23.39
N GLU A 336 -0.34 -3.71 -24.68
CA GLU A 336 -1.38 -4.38 -25.44
C GLU A 336 -1.64 -5.78 -24.87
N ARG A 337 -0.60 -6.57 -24.63
CA ARG A 337 -0.76 -7.92 -24.03
C ARG A 337 -1.42 -7.88 -22.67
N VAL A 338 -1.03 -6.93 -21.83
CA VAL A 338 -1.64 -6.79 -20.49
C VAL A 338 -3.11 -6.41 -20.58
N LEU A 339 -3.49 -5.53 -21.50
CA LEU A 339 -4.90 -5.16 -21.69
C LEU A 339 -5.71 -6.32 -22.25
N MET A 340 -5.18 -7.05 -23.26
CA MET A 340 -5.84 -8.26 -23.80
C MET A 340 -6.02 -9.32 -22.71
N ALA A 341 -5.00 -9.58 -21.91
CA ALA A 341 -5.05 -10.54 -20.81
C ALA A 341 -6.09 -10.13 -19.75
N LYS A 342 -6.16 -8.84 -19.40
CA LYS A 342 -7.18 -8.32 -18.49
C LYS A 342 -8.58 -8.54 -19.06
N GLU A 343 -8.84 -8.18 -20.30
CA GLU A 343 -10.13 -8.36 -20.95
C GLU A 343 -10.54 -9.83 -20.99
N PHE A 344 -9.62 -10.73 -21.37
CA PHE A 344 -9.83 -12.17 -21.35
C PHE A 344 -10.24 -12.69 -19.96
N LEU A 345 -9.52 -12.29 -18.90
CA LEU A 345 -9.86 -12.67 -17.53
C LEU A 345 -11.22 -12.09 -17.09
N MET A 346 -11.56 -10.89 -17.53
CA MET A 346 -12.89 -10.31 -17.30
C MET A 346 -13.97 -11.13 -17.97
N GLU A 347 -13.77 -11.66 -19.18
CA GLU A 347 -14.73 -12.59 -19.82
C GLU A 347 -14.92 -13.88 -19.01
N LYS A 348 -13.88 -14.32 -18.27
CA LYS A 348 -13.95 -15.45 -17.32
C LYS A 348 -14.51 -15.07 -15.94
N GLY A 349 -14.92 -13.81 -15.74
CA GLY A 349 -15.48 -13.31 -14.50
C GLY A 349 -14.45 -12.96 -13.42
N ILE A 350 -13.21 -12.64 -13.81
CA ILE A 350 -12.12 -12.27 -12.90
C ILE A 350 -11.66 -10.85 -13.21
N TYR A 351 -11.58 -10.00 -12.17
CA TYR A 351 -11.10 -8.63 -12.29
C TYR A 351 -9.71 -8.49 -11.69
N VAL A 352 -8.71 -8.13 -12.52
CA VAL A 352 -7.32 -7.91 -12.13
C VAL A 352 -6.84 -6.51 -12.52
N GLY A 353 -5.81 -6.01 -11.85
CA GLY A 353 -5.17 -4.75 -12.21
C GLY A 353 -4.26 -4.91 -13.44
N ALA A 354 -4.38 -4.03 -14.44
CA ALA A 354 -3.44 -3.93 -15.55
C ALA A 354 -2.48 -2.76 -15.30
N ILE A 355 -1.24 -3.05 -14.94
CA ILE A 355 -0.22 -2.06 -14.58
C ILE A 355 0.70 -1.82 -15.76
N ARG A 356 0.85 -0.55 -16.11
CA ARG A 356 1.58 -0.08 -17.29
C ARG A 356 2.47 1.12 -16.93
N PRO A 357 3.42 1.51 -17.77
CA PRO A 357 4.17 2.75 -17.58
C PRO A 357 3.25 3.97 -17.34
N PRO A 358 3.69 4.97 -16.56
CA PRO A 358 4.98 5.09 -15.87
C PRO A 358 5.06 4.37 -14.52
N THR A 359 4.01 3.65 -14.11
CA THR A 359 3.97 2.95 -12.81
C THR A 359 5.03 1.83 -12.73
N VAL A 360 5.28 1.17 -13.85
CA VAL A 360 6.35 0.18 -14.04
C VAL A 360 7.20 0.58 -15.26
N PRO A 361 8.45 0.07 -15.40
CA PRO A 361 9.29 0.36 -16.56
C PRO A 361 8.65 -0.07 -17.89
N VAL A 362 9.11 0.55 -18.98
CA VAL A 362 8.72 0.14 -20.35
C VAL A 362 9.08 -1.32 -20.57
N ASN A 363 8.23 -2.08 -21.27
CA ASN A 363 8.35 -3.51 -21.53
C ASN A 363 8.29 -4.41 -20.29
N THR A 364 7.76 -3.90 -19.17
CA THR A 364 7.51 -4.71 -17.96
C THR A 364 6.05 -4.58 -17.49
N ALA A 365 5.14 -4.25 -18.42
CA ALA A 365 3.72 -4.19 -18.12
C ALA A 365 3.22 -5.56 -17.65
N ARG A 366 2.34 -5.55 -16.64
CA ARG A 366 1.93 -6.76 -15.91
C ARG A 366 0.48 -6.71 -15.45
N LEU A 367 -0.13 -7.87 -15.33
CA LEU A 367 -1.29 -8.00 -14.45
C LEU A 367 -0.78 -7.95 -13.01
N ARG A 368 -1.45 -7.18 -12.16
CA ARG A 368 -1.22 -7.19 -10.72
C ARG A 368 -2.37 -7.90 -10.04
N MET A 369 -2.15 -9.13 -9.68
CA MET A 369 -3.11 -9.91 -8.92
C MET A 369 -2.84 -9.75 -7.42
N THR A 370 -3.88 -9.56 -6.64
CA THR A 370 -3.82 -9.53 -5.19
C THR A 370 -4.60 -10.71 -4.63
N VAL A 371 -3.92 -11.60 -3.91
CA VAL A 371 -4.60 -12.67 -3.20
C VAL A 371 -5.31 -12.09 -1.97
N ARG A 372 -6.52 -12.57 -1.71
CA ARG A 372 -7.35 -12.13 -0.59
C ARG A 372 -7.93 -13.35 0.11
N LEU A 373 -8.10 -13.26 1.43
CA LEU A 373 -8.65 -14.39 2.22
C LEU A 373 -10.10 -14.74 1.83
N ASP A 374 -10.89 -13.74 1.46
CA ASP A 374 -12.31 -13.93 1.13
C ASP A 374 -12.57 -14.47 -0.28
N VAL A 375 -11.50 -14.70 -1.09
CA VAL A 375 -11.61 -15.29 -2.44
C VAL A 375 -10.99 -16.69 -2.55
N LEU A 376 -10.49 -17.27 -1.46
CA LEU A 376 -9.76 -18.55 -1.52
C LEU A 376 -10.59 -19.74 -1.99
N ASP A 377 -11.89 -19.72 -1.75
CA ASP A 377 -12.82 -20.72 -2.28
C ASP A 377 -13.04 -20.64 -3.81
N GLU A 378 -12.56 -19.58 -4.46
CA GLU A 378 -12.57 -19.39 -5.92
C GLU A 378 -11.21 -19.74 -6.57
N THR A 379 -10.24 -20.26 -5.81
CA THR A 379 -8.86 -20.47 -6.28
C THR A 379 -8.81 -21.34 -7.55
N GLU A 380 -9.54 -22.45 -7.60
CA GLU A 380 -9.56 -23.32 -8.78
C GLU A 380 -10.12 -22.63 -10.02
N ARG A 381 -11.17 -21.81 -9.85
CA ARG A 381 -11.74 -21.03 -10.95
C ARG A 381 -10.76 -19.98 -11.46
N ILE A 382 -10.03 -19.33 -10.55
CA ILE A 382 -9.00 -18.34 -10.89
C ILE A 382 -7.88 -19.02 -11.69
N LEU A 383 -7.36 -20.14 -11.20
CA LEU A 383 -6.28 -20.89 -11.84
C LEU A 383 -6.69 -21.45 -13.20
N ASP A 384 -7.95 -21.92 -13.35
CA ASP A 384 -8.46 -22.41 -14.63
C ASP A 384 -8.54 -21.31 -15.68
N ALA A 385 -8.92 -20.09 -15.27
CA ALA A 385 -8.91 -18.94 -16.17
C ALA A 385 -7.49 -18.60 -16.65
N PHE A 386 -6.48 -18.72 -15.78
CA PHE A 386 -5.07 -18.53 -16.18
C PHE A 386 -4.55 -19.67 -17.06
N ARG A 387 -4.95 -20.94 -16.83
CA ARG A 387 -4.65 -22.06 -17.76
C ARG A 387 -5.19 -21.77 -19.16
N THR A 388 -6.45 -21.29 -19.22
CA THR A 388 -7.09 -20.94 -20.48
C THR A 388 -6.44 -19.74 -21.16
N LEU A 389 -6.05 -18.72 -20.40
CA LEU A 389 -5.31 -17.56 -20.89
C LEU A 389 -3.97 -17.99 -21.53
N LYS A 390 -3.23 -18.89 -20.87
CA LYS A 390 -1.98 -19.43 -21.40
C LYS A 390 -2.17 -20.25 -22.67
N ALA A 391 -3.21 -21.08 -22.72
CA ALA A 391 -3.56 -21.86 -23.90
C ALA A 391 -3.96 -20.97 -25.09
N ALA A 392 -4.52 -19.79 -24.85
CA ALA A 392 -4.83 -18.80 -25.88
C ALA A 392 -3.58 -18.06 -26.43
N GLY A 393 -2.38 -18.32 -25.89
CA GLY A 393 -1.15 -17.68 -26.34
C GLY A 393 -0.91 -16.24 -25.87
N ILE A 394 -1.68 -15.81 -24.89
CA ILE A 394 -1.64 -14.44 -24.33
C ILE A 394 -0.66 -14.36 -23.16
#